data_b381c5f50c1a27a197891b1ac1bc811b
#
_entry.id   b381c5f50c1a27a197891b1ac1bc811b
#
_cell.length_a   1.000
_cell.length_b   1.000
_cell.length_c   1.000
_cell.angle_alpha   90.00
_cell.angle_beta   90.00
_cell.angle_gamma   90.00
#
_symmetry.space_group_name_H-M   'P 1'
#
loop_
_entity.id
_entity.type
_entity.pdbx_description
1 polymer ?
#
loop_
_entity_poly.entity_id
_entity_poly.type
_entity_poly.pdbx_seq_one_letter_code
_entity_poly.pdbx_strand_id
1 'polypeptide(L)'
;MNDISDIAAGVSTLARLHTSLDEAAVCFREMDVNPVAENMRLADNYVRHMKELKQASNYLKNKKKKSEFENIAYRNIGSFYSEAVNAVRKMSDDKLEKRFLQAQLSGELVHGNYTYHNVCFCGSTVFVTNFEKCRNECQISDLYQFMRKILEKYEWDIQTAYKMLDEYDKVKPVSDIDLELLGVLFSFPEKFWKIINYYYNMNKAWIPPKSVEKLKAVTSVNSRRLEFLASIGAL
;
A
#
# COMPACT_ATOMS: atom_id res chain seq x y z
N MET A 1 2.10 11.36 -15.07
CA MET A 1 2.73 11.78 -13.79
C MET A 1 4.20 11.44 -13.87
N ASN A 2 4.97 12.39 -14.36
CA ASN A 2 6.38 12.18 -14.70
C ASN A 2 7.30 13.23 -14.04
N ASP A 3 6.75 14.27 -13.45
CA ASP A 3 7.52 15.27 -12.72
C ASP A 3 6.97 15.46 -11.27
N ILE A 4 7.73 16.21 -10.48
CA ILE A 4 7.44 16.47 -9.08
C ILE A 4 6.16 17.32 -8.93
N SER A 5 5.85 18.19 -9.88
CA SER A 5 4.67 19.06 -9.85
C SER A 5 3.39 18.25 -10.02
N ASP A 6 3.39 17.27 -10.93
CA ASP A 6 2.29 16.33 -11.10
C ASP A 6 2.05 15.50 -9.83
N ILE A 7 3.14 15.07 -9.17
CA ILE A 7 3.07 14.29 -7.94
C ILE A 7 2.44 15.13 -6.83
N ALA A 8 2.89 16.38 -6.65
CA ALA A 8 2.36 17.30 -5.66
C ALA A 8 0.86 17.58 -5.90
N ALA A 9 0.48 17.87 -7.15
CA ALA A 9 -0.91 18.07 -7.53
C ALA A 9 -1.79 16.83 -7.26
N GLY A 10 -1.27 15.63 -7.56
CA GLY A 10 -1.96 14.36 -7.26
C GLY A 10 -2.17 14.16 -5.76
N VAL A 11 -1.18 14.46 -4.92
CA VAL A 11 -1.28 14.37 -3.45
C VAL A 11 -2.25 15.41 -2.89
N SER A 12 -2.15 16.66 -3.32
CA SER A 12 -3.06 17.73 -2.90
C SER A 12 -4.52 17.41 -3.29
N THR A 13 -4.71 16.81 -4.49
CA THR A 13 -6.03 16.35 -4.93
C THR A 13 -6.57 15.21 -4.04
N LEU A 14 -5.72 14.27 -3.62
CA LEU A 14 -6.10 13.22 -2.68
C LEU A 14 -6.56 13.81 -1.34
N ALA A 15 -5.80 14.75 -0.79
CA ALA A 15 -6.15 15.38 0.48
C ALA A 15 -7.51 16.12 0.41
N ARG A 16 -7.77 16.84 -0.69
CA ARG A 16 -9.10 17.48 -0.94
C ARG A 16 -10.20 16.45 -1.12
N LEU A 17 -9.94 15.35 -1.83
CA LEU A 17 -10.89 14.24 -1.96
C LEU A 17 -11.27 13.70 -0.60
N HIS A 18 -10.29 13.46 0.27
CA HIS A 18 -10.55 12.95 1.63
C HIS A 18 -11.37 13.94 2.47
N THR A 19 -11.14 15.25 2.33
CA THR A 19 -11.98 16.27 2.98
C THR A 19 -13.43 16.18 2.51
N SER A 20 -13.66 16.09 1.18
CA SER A 20 -15.01 15.92 0.64
C SER A 20 -15.66 14.58 1.02
N LEU A 21 -14.87 13.51 1.16
CA LEU A 21 -15.37 12.21 1.62
C LEU A 21 -15.76 12.24 3.10
N ASP A 22 -15.09 13.05 3.95
CA ASP A 22 -15.50 13.25 5.34
C ASP A 22 -16.86 13.95 5.41
N GLU A 23 -17.08 14.98 4.59
CA GLU A 23 -18.37 15.68 4.49
C GLU A 23 -19.48 14.72 4.02
N ALA A 24 -19.19 13.91 2.99
CA ALA A 24 -20.12 12.90 2.49
C ALA A 24 -20.44 11.83 3.56
N ALA A 25 -19.46 11.39 4.34
CA ALA A 25 -19.67 10.43 5.41
C ALA A 25 -20.62 10.95 6.50
N VAL A 26 -20.59 12.25 6.79
CA VAL A 26 -21.57 12.89 7.71
C VAL A 26 -22.97 12.79 7.13
N CYS A 27 -23.15 13.20 5.86
CA CYS A 27 -24.46 13.14 5.19
C CYS A 27 -25.03 11.71 5.14
N PHE A 28 -24.19 10.71 4.84
CA PHE A 28 -24.64 9.31 4.80
C PHE A 28 -25.10 8.80 6.16
N ARG A 29 -24.42 9.18 7.25
CA ARG A 29 -24.85 8.84 8.62
C ARG A 29 -26.17 9.50 8.99
N GLU A 30 -26.37 10.76 8.65
CA GLU A 30 -27.62 11.48 8.90
C GLU A 30 -28.80 10.87 8.13
N MET A 31 -28.54 10.29 6.96
CA MET A 31 -29.55 9.59 6.15
C MET A 31 -29.75 8.12 6.55
N ASP A 32 -28.97 7.60 7.50
CA ASP A 32 -28.93 6.18 7.86
C ASP A 32 -28.63 5.25 6.66
N VAL A 33 -27.74 5.71 5.77
CA VAL A 33 -27.32 5.00 4.56
C VAL A 33 -25.88 4.55 4.68
N ASN A 34 -25.62 3.27 4.43
CA ASN A 34 -24.25 2.79 4.22
C ASN A 34 -23.94 2.79 2.71
N PRO A 35 -23.10 3.73 2.23
CA PRO A 35 -22.86 3.91 0.79
C PRO A 35 -21.96 2.84 0.19
N VAL A 36 -21.33 2.00 1.02
CA VAL A 36 -20.31 1.05 0.59
C VAL A 36 -20.61 -0.36 1.12
N ALA A 37 -20.25 -1.37 0.32
CA ALA A 37 -20.33 -2.75 0.74
C ALA A 37 -19.33 -3.05 1.86
N GLU A 38 -19.67 -4.00 2.74
CA GLU A 38 -18.71 -4.55 3.69
C GLU A 38 -17.52 -5.15 2.96
N ASN A 39 -16.32 -4.76 3.35
CA ASN A 39 -15.08 -5.25 2.79
C ASN A 39 -14.19 -5.81 3.91
N MET A 40 -13.30 -6.70 3.52
CA MET A 40 -12.27 -7.20 4.43
C MET A 40 -11.40 -6.03 4.89
N ARG A 41 -11.21 -5.90 6.21
CA ARG A 41 -10.35 -4.88 6.80
C ARG A 41 -8.94 -4.95 6.25
N LEU A 42 -8.25 -3.81 6.18
CA LEU A 42 -6.88 -3.72 5.69
C LEU A 42 -5.95 -4.69 6.44
N ALA A 43 -6.03 -4.72 7.77
CA ALA A 43 -5.22 -5.60 8.60
C ALA A 43 -5.44 -7.09 8.25
N ASP A 44 -6.69 -7.53 8.05
CA ASP A 44 -7.01 -8.92 7.70
C ASP A 44 -6.43 -9.31 6.34
N ASN A 45 -6.41 -8.36 5.37
CA ASN A 45 -5.75 -8.57 4.09
C ASN A 45 -4.24 -8.82 4.26
N TYR A 46 -3.56 -8.06 5.13
CA TYR A 46 -2.13 -8.26 5.37
C TYR A 46 -1.83 -9.57 6.10
N VAL A 47 -2.70 -9.99 7.03
CA VAL A 47 -2.61 -11.33 7.65
C VAL A 47 -2.71 -12.43 6.59
N ARG A 48 -3.63 -12.31 5.64
CA ARG A 48 -3.78 -13.26 4.52
C ARG A 48 -2.52 -13.26 3.64
N HIS A 49 -2.03 -12.09 3.23
CA HIS A 49 -0.83 -11.96 2.40
C HIS A 49 0.42 -12.55 3.07
N MET A 50 0.57 -12.34 4.37
CA MET A 50 1.64 -12.97 5.17
C MET A 50 1.54 -14.52 5.15
N LYS A 51 0.32 -15.07 5.30
CA LYS A 51 0.10 -16.53 5.23
C LYS A 51 0.42 -17.08 3.84
N GLU A 52 0.09 -16.36 2.77
CA GLU A 52 0.43 -16.72 1.39
C GLU A 52 1.95 -16.73 1.17
N LEU A 53 2.68 -15.75 1.71
CA LEU A 53 4.16 -15.76 1.70
C LEU A 53 4.73 -16.95 2.44
N LYS A 54 4.16 -17.33 3.60
CA LYS A 54 4.57 -18.53 4.35
C LYS A 54 4.36 -19.80 3.53
N GLN A 55 3.20 -19.93 2.88
CA GLN A 55 2.91 -21.10 2.02
C GLN A 55 3.90 -21.18 0.84
N ALA A 56 4.18 -20.05 0.19
CA ALA A 56 5.17 -19.99 -0.88
C ALA A 56 6.58 -20.35 -0.38
N SER A 57 6.99 -19.88 0.79
CA SER A 57 8.27 -20.23 1.41
C SER A 57 8.38 -21.72 1.67
N ASN A 58 7.37 -22.35 2.25
CA ASN A 58 7.34 -23.79 2.52
C ASN A 58 7.41 -24.62 1.23
N TYR A 59 6.66 -24.19 0.19
CA TYR A 59 6.72 -24.85 -1.11
C TYR A 59 8.12 -24.79 -1.72
N LEU A 60 8.74 -23.59 -1.74
CA LEU A 60 10.07 -23.38 -2.27
C LEU A 60 11.14 -24.20 -1.52
N LYS A 61 11.03 -24.29 -0.19
CA LYS A 61 11.94 -25.08 0.62
C LYS A 61 11.95 -26.56 0.23
N ASN A 62 10.78 -27.11 -0.07
CA ASN A 62 10.59 -28.55 -0.34
C ASN A 62 10.82 -28.93 -1.82
N LYS A 63 10.84 -27.95 -2.73
CA LYS A 63 11.02 -28.21 -4.16
C LYS A 63 12.47 -28.51 -4.52
N LYS A 64 12.76 -29.71 -5.07
CA LYS A 64 14.12 -30.15 -5.43
C LYS A 64 14.70 -29.37 -6.63
N LYS A 65 13.95 -29.26 -7.73
CA LYS A 65 14.37 -28.49 -8.92
C LYS A 65 13.62 -27.18 -8.96
N LYS A 66 14.35 -26.08 -8.90
CA LYS A 66 13.80 -24.71 -8.93
C LYS A 66 14.13 -24.06 -10.27
N SER A 67 13.15 -23.34 -10.84
CA SER A 67 13.36 -22.43 -11.96
C SER A 67 14.23 -21.24 -11.55
N GLU A 68 14.63 -20.40 -12.50
CA GLU A 68 15.36 -19.15 -12.21
C GLU A 68 14.55 -18.26 -11.25
N PHE A 69 13.26 -18.03 -11.54
CA PHE A 69 12.36 -17.29 -10.67
C PHE A 69 12.34 -17.85 -9.24
N GLU A 70 12.16 -19.16 -9.10
CA GLU A 70 12.07 -19.83 -7.81
C GLU A 70 13.39 -19.80 -7.03
N ASN A 71 14.53 -19.83 -7.71
CA ASN A 71 15.83 -19.67 -7.07
C ASN A 71 16.01 -18.26 -6.47
N ILE A 72 15.60 -17.21 -7.22
CA ILE A 72 15.63 -15.83 -6.73
C ILE A 72 14.66 -15.67 -5.56
N ALA A 73 13.43 -16.16 -5.72
CA ALA A 73 12.42 -16.13 -4.65
C ALA A 73 12.90 -16.84 -3.39
N TYR A 74 13.46 -18.05 -3.51
CA TYR A 74 13.94 -18.83 -2.37
C TYR A 74 15.04 -18.14 -1.56
N ARG A 75 15.95 -17.43 -2.24
CA ARG A 75 17.05 -16.71 -1.56
C ARG A 75 16.55 -15.51 -0.75
N ASN A 76 15.42 -14.93 -1.13
CA ASN A 76 14.94 -13.66 -0.57
C ASN A 76 13.69 -13.81 0.32
N ILE A 77 12.86 -14.86 0.10
CA ILE A 77 11.55 -14.98 0.74
C ILE A 77 11.61 -15.02 2.28
N GLY A 78 12.70 -15.50 2.85
CA GLY A 78 12.89 -15.56 4.31
C GLY A 78 12.90 -14.16 4.93
N SER A 79 13.67 -13.23 4.36
CA SER A 79 13.74 -11.83 4.81
C SER A 79 12.39 -11.13 4.65
N PHE A 80 11.81 -11.17 3.45
CA PHE A 80 10.52 -10.55 3.18
C PHE A 80 9.37 -11.14 4.01
N TYR A 81 9.41 -12.43 4.32
CA TYR A 81 8.43 -13.04 5.22
C TYR A 81 8.59 -12.51 6.65
N SER A 82 9.81 -12.34 7.14
CA SER A 82 10.07 -11.76 8.47
C SER A 82 9.57 -10.31 8.55
N GLU A 83 9.77 -9.51 7.50
CA GLU A 83 9.22 -8.16 7.39
C GLU A 83 7.68 -8.18 7.43
N ALA A 84 7.04 -9.08 6.68
CA ALA A 84 5.59 -9.24 6.69
C ALA A 84 5.04 -9.63 8.07
N VAL A 85 5.72 -10.53 8.79
CA VAL A 85 5.35 -10.92 10.17
C VAL A 85 5.44 -9.73 11.11
N ASN A 86 6.51 -8.94 11.03
CA ASN A 86 6.68 -7.75 11.87
C ASN A 86 5.63 -6.69 11.58
N ALA A 87 5.33 -6.42 10.30
CA ALA A 87 4.29 -5.48 9.91
C ALA A 87 2.90 -5.91 10.44
N VAL A 88 2.52 -7.18 10.28
CA VAL A 88 1.25 -7.71 10.77
C VAL A 88 1.18 -7.62 12.30
N ARG A 89 2.26 -7.93 13.01
CA ARG A 89 2.31 -7.77 14.47
C ARG A 89 2.10 -6.32 14.91
N LYS A 90 2.77 -5.36 14.24
CA LYS A 90 2.59 -3.92 14.52
C LYS A 90 1.16 -3.47 14.21
N MET A 91 0.53 -3.96 13.14
CA MET A 91 -0.88 -3.65 12.81
C MET A 91 -1.87 -4.13 13.86
N SER A 92 -1.53 -5.19 14.61
CA SER A 92 -2.35 -5.74 15.70
C SER A 92 -2.05 -5.08 17.06
N ASP A 93 -1.31 -3.97 17.09
CA ASP A 93 -1.14 -3.17 18.29
C ASP A 93 -2.45 -2.46 18.66
N ASP A 94 -2.73 -2.38 19.96
CA ASP A 94 -3.97 -1.79 20.51
C ASP A 94 -4.26 -0.38 19.99
N LYS A 95 -3.23 0.43 19.73
CA LYS A 95 -3.41 1.79 19.21
C LYS A 95 -3.93 1.76 17.76
N LEU A 96 -3.35 0.92 16.91
CA LEU A 96 -3.76 0.80 15.52
C LEU A 96 -5.11 0.11 15.39
N GLU A 97 -5.41 -0.90 16.23
CA GLU A 97 -6.75 -1.51 16.28
C GLU A 97 -7.80 -0.45 16.67
N LYS A 98 -7.53 0.41 17.64
CA LYS A 98 -8.41 1.54 17.99
C LYS A 98 -8.57 2.53 16.84
N ARG A 99 -7.50 2.82 16.08
CA ARG A 99 -7.57 3.70 14.90
C ARG A 99 -8.44 3.11 13.80
N PHE A 100 -8.32 1.81 13.52
CA PHE A 100 -9.17 1.11 12.57
C PHE A 100 -10.65 1.12 13.01
N LEU A 101 -10.91 0.86 14.30
CA LEU A 101 -12.27 0.92 14.84
C LEU A 101 -12.84 2.34 14.75
N GLN A 102 -12.04 3.36 15.04
CA GLN A 102 -12.46 4.77 14.91
C GLN A 102 -12.85 5.09 13.46
N ALA A 103 -12.04 4.71 12.47
CA ALA A 103 -12.36 4.91 11.06
C ALA A 103 -13.69 4.26 10.66
N GLN A 104 -13.93 3.06 11.15
CA GLN A 104 -15.18 2.33 10.91
C GLN A 104 -16.38 3.04 11.56
N LEU A 105 -16.26 3.45 12.83
CA LEU A 105 -17.35 4.12 13.57
C LEU A 105 -17.64 5.51 13.01
N SER A 106 -16.62 6.24 12.55
CA SER A 106 -16.79 7.55 11.93
C SER A 106 -17.32 7.47 10.50
N GLY A 107 -17.36 6.28 9.89
CA GLY A 107 -17.69 6.10 8.48
C GLY A 107 -16.62 6.69 7.55
N GLU A 108 -15.37 6.75 7.96
CA GLU A 108 -14.26 7.28 7.17
C GLU A 108 -14.16 6.54 5.83
N LEU A 109 -14.19 7.29 4.72
CA LEU A 109 -14.23 6.74 3.38
C LEU A 109 -12.90 6.92 2.67
N VAL A 110 -12.50 5.91 1.91
CA VAL A 110 -11.33 5.94 1.03
C VAL A 110 -11.75 5.71 -0.42
N HIS A 111 -10.95 6.16 -1.37
CA HIS A 111 -11.07 5.79 -2.78
C HIS A 111 -10.78 4.29 -2.98
N GLY A 112 -9.86 3.75 -2.19
CA GLY A 112 -9.51 2.32 -2.17
C GLY A 112 -8.63 1.84 -3.32
N ASN A 113 -8.35 2.70 -4.31
CA ASN A 113 -7.45 2.41 -5.44
C ASN A 113 -6.82 3.70 -5.98
N TYR A 114 -6.48 4.65 -5.10
CA TYR A 114 -5.87 5.91 -5.51
C TYR A 114 -4.43 5.68 -5.99
N THR A 115 -4.24 5.74 -7.29
CA THR A 115 -2.94 5.57 -7.95
C THR A 115 -2.84 6.52 -9.13
N TYR A 116 -1.62 6.76 -9.64
CA TYR A 116 -1.42 7.64 -10.79
C TYR A 116 -2.14 7.18 -12.08
N HIS A 117 -2.68 5.96 -12.13
CA HIS A 117 -3.52 5.48 -13.22
C HIS A 117 -4.95 6.00 -13.15
N ASN A 118 -5.41 6.39 -11.96
CA ASN A 118 -6.75 6.88 -11.70
C ASN A 118 -6.79 8.39 -11.45
N VAL A 119 -5.66 9.06 -11.69
CA VAL A 119 -5.52 10.54 -11.61
C VAL A 119 -5.20 11.06 -13.01
N CYS A 120 -6.12 11.83 -13.56
CA CYS A 120 -6.04 12.35 -14.92
C CYS A 120 -5.88 13.88 -14.90
N PHE A 121 -4.94 14.38 -15.67
CA PHE A 121 -4.67 15.82 -15.81
C PHE A 121 -5.27 16.33 -17.12
N CYS A 122 -6.08 17.40 -17.05
CA CYS A 122 -6.62 18.11 -18.21
C CYS A 122 -6.42 19.61 -18.01
N GLY A 123 -5.37 20.14 -18.62
CA GLY A 123 -4.92 21.51 -18.34
C GLY A 123 -4.55 21.67 -16.86
N SER A 124 -5.15 22.62 -16.18
CA SER A 124 -4.97 22.86 -14.74
C SER A 124 -5.90 22.03 -13.84
N THR A 125 -6.80 21.25 -14.42
CA THR A 125 -7.80 20.47 -13.66
C THR A 125 -7.31 19.04 -13.50
N VAL A 126 -7.47 18.51 -12.28
CA VAL A 126 -7.16 17.12 -11.95
C VAL A 126 -8.46 16.36 -11.69
N PHE A 127 -8.62 15.23 -12.37
CA PHE A 127 -9.78 14.35 -12.23
C PHE A 127 -9.37 13.06 -11.55
N VAL A 128 -10.23 12.55 -10.68
CA VAL A 128 -10.09 11.24 -10.06
C VAL A 128 -11.19 10.32 -10.60
N THR A 129 -10.83 9.10 -10.96
CA THR A 129 -11.73 8.12 -11.60
C THR A 129 -11.66 6.77 -10.90
N ASN A 130 -12.59 5.85 -11.21
CA ASN A 130 -12.62 4.47 -10.74
C ASN A 130 -12.86 4.30 -9.22
N PHE A 131 -13.97 4.82 -8.73
CA PHE A 131 -14.41 4.72 -7.33
C PHE A 131 -14.99 3.34 -6.95
N GLU A 132 -14.91 2.33 -7.80
CA GLU A 132 -15.46 0.98 -7.59
C GLU A 132 -14.95 0.29 -6.31
N LYS A 133 -13.81 0.74 -5.78
CA LYS A 133 -13.20 0.22 -4.55
C LYS A 133 -13.35 1.13 -3.34
N CYS A 134 -14.22 2.13 -3.47
CA CYS A 134 -14.58 2.99 -2.35
C CYS A 134 -15.12 2.14 -1.19
N ARG A 135 -14.63 2.40 0.02
CA ARG A 135 -15.01 1.63 1.22
C ARG A 135 -14.70 2.40 2.49
N ASN A 136 -15.21 1.87 3.61
CA ASN A 136 -14.82 2.36 4.93
C ASN A 136 -13.41 1.82 5.28
N GLU A 137 -12.46 2.71 5.45
CA GLU A 137 -11.07 2.41 5.83
C GLU A 137 -10.35 3.70 6.26
N CYS A 138 -9.21 3.59 6.96
CA CYS A 138 -8.36 4.73 7.28
C CYS A 138 -7.84 5.41 6.01
N GLN A 139 -8.09 6.70 5.83
CA GLN A 139 -7.73 7.45 4.62
C GLN A 139 -6.22 7.45 4.35
N ILE A 140 -5.40 7.30 5.39
CA ILE A 140 -3.95 7.15 5.23
C ILE A 140 -3.57 5.96 4.33
N SER A 141 -4.45 4.96 4.18
CA SER A 141 -4.23 3.82 3.28
C SER A 141 -4.21 4.20 1.80
N ASP A 142 -4.98 5.20 1.38
CA ASP A 142 -4.92 5.73 0.01
C ASP A 142 -3.63 6.54 -0.21
N LEU A 143 -3.23 7.36 0.77
CA LEU A 143 -1.95 8.08 0.71
C LEU A 143 -0.79 7.09 0.62
N TYR A 144 -0.77 6.03 1.44
CA TYR A 144 0.18 4.94 1.33
C TYR A 144 0.22 4.34 -0.08
N GLN A 145 -0.94 3.99 -0.64
CA GLN A 145 -1.01 3.37 -1.97
C GLN A 145 -0.39 4.27 -3.04
N PHE A 146 -0.69 5.56 -3.00
CA PHE A 146 -0.18 6.53 -3.94
C PHE A 146 1.32 6.74 -3.76
N MET A 147 1.76 7.05 -2.54
CA MET A 147 3.17 7.23 -2.20
C MET A 147 4.00 6.02 -2.58
N ARG A 148 3.59 4.81 -2.19
CA ARG A 148 4.31 3.58 -2.52
C ARG A 148 4.52 3.41 -4.02
N LYS A 149 3.50 3.67 -4.85
CA LYS A 149 3.60 3.56 -6.31
C LYS A 149 4.60 4.56 -6.91
N ILE A 150 4.68 5.74 -6.35
CA ILE A 150 5.65 6.76 -6.74
C ILE A 150 7.05 6.36 -6.26
N LEU A 151 7.20 6.02 -4.99
CA LEU A 151 8.49 5.64 -4.39
C LEU A 151 9.12 4.40 -5.05
N GLU A 152 8.30 3.41 -5.45
CA GLU A 152 8.76 2.27 -6.25
C GLU A 152 9.34 2.69 -7.62
N LYS A 153 8.91 3.80 -8.18
CA LYS A 153 9.39 4.36 -9.45
C LYS A 153 10.62 5.26 -9.23
N TYR A 154 10.69 5.93 -8.08
CA TYR A 154 11.78 6.84 -7.69
C TYR A 154 12.77 6.18 -6.72
N GLU A 155 12.90 4.85 -6.76
CA GLU A 155 13.89 4.06 -6.03
C GLU A 155 13.94 4.35 -4.51
N TRP A 156 12.77 4.63 -3.92
CA TRP A 156 12.59 4.92 -2.49
C TRP A 156 13.28 6.21 -2.01
N ASP A 157 13.34 7.23 -2.87
CA ASP A 157 13.89 8.54 -2.52
C ASP A 157 13.11 9.18 -1.36
N ILE A 158 13.81 9.42 -0.26
CA ILE A 158 13.22 9.96 0.97
C ILE A 158 12.74 11.41 0.82
N GLN A 159 13.43 12.21 0.01
CA GLN A 159 13.04 13.62 -0.19
C GLN A 159 11.72 13.70 -0.96
N THR A 160 11.50 12.80 -1.90
CA THR A 160 10.22 12.64 -2.59
C THR A 160 9.11 12.25 -1.59
N ALA A 161 9.40 11.34 -0.66
CA ALA A 161 8.41 10.92 0.34
C ALA A 161 7.99 12.07 1.26
N TYR A 162 8.96 12.83 1.80
CA TYR A 162 8.67 13.98 2.66
C TYR A 162 7.87 15.06 1.93
N LYS A 163 8.24 15.38 0.68
CA LYS A 163 7.47 16.34 -0.14
C LYS A 163 6.03 15.90 -0.35
N MET A 164 5.80 14.62 -0.59
CA MET A 164 4.44 14.08 -0.73
C MET A 164 3.65 14.20 0.57
N LEU A 165 4.27 13.87 1.69
CA LEU A 165 3.62 13.97 3.00
C LEU A 165 3.30 15.42 3.35
N ASP A 166 4.24 16.35 3.16
CA ASP A 166 4.04 17.79 3.37
C ASP A 166 2.90 18.35 2.50
N GLU A 167 2.82 17.93 1.23
CA GLU A 167 1.74 18.39 0.33
C GLU A 167 0.36 17.87 0.76
N TYR A 168 0.28 16.69 1.33
CA TYR A 168 -0.96 16.18 1.90
C TYR A 168 -1.33 16.93 3.18
N ASP A 169 -0.38 17.07 4.10
CA ASP A 169 -0.54 17.67 5.42
C ASP A 169 -1.00 19.13 5.37
N LYS A 170 -0.55 19.90 4.35
CA LYS A 170 -0.98 21.28 4.10
C LYS A 170 -2.50 21.42 3.91
N VAL A 171 -3.15 20.39 3.40
CA VAL A 171 -4.59 20.41 3.07
C VAL A 171 -5.40 19.64 4.13
N LYS A 172 -4.88 18.49 4.55
CA LYS A 172 -5.49 17.62 5.55
C LYS A 172 -4.41 17.13 6.51
N PRO A 173 -4.38 17.68 7.75
CA PRO A 173 -3.38 17.32 8.75
C PRO A 173 -3.35 15.83 9.05
N VAL A 174 -2.14 15.26 9.09
CA VAL A 174 -1.90 13.85 9.38
C VAL A 174 -1.63 13.68 10.87
N SER A 175 -2.41 12.86 11.56
CA SER A 175 -2.20 12.58 12.97
C SER A 175 -0.99 11.68 13.23
N ASP A 176 -0.40 11.73 14.43
CA ASP A 176 0.72 10.86 14.81
C ASP A 176 0.39 9.38 14.65
N ILE A 177 -0.84 8.97 14.94
CA ILE A 177 -1.27 7.57 14.77
C ILE A 177 -1.40 7.18 13.29
N ASP A 178 -1.79 8.11 12.41
CA ASP A 178 -1.81 7.87 10.97
C ASP A 178 -0.40 7.83 10.39
N LEU A 179 0.55 8.61 10.92
CA LEU A 179 1.97 8.49 10.56
C LEU A 179 2.55 7.13 11.01
N GLU A 180 2.22 6.68 12.22
CA GLU A 180 2.60 5.35 12.70
C GLU A 180 2.03 4.25 11.78
N LEU A 181 0.74 4.32 11.44
CA LEU A 181 0.10 3.39 10.51
C LEU A 181 0.76 3.43 9.12
N LEU A 182 1.05 4.61 8.59
CA LEU A 182 1.74 4.77 7.30
C LEU A 182 3.10 4.07 7.31
N GLY A 183 3.89 4.22 8.37
CA GLY A 183 5.17 3.52 8.55
C GLY A 183 4.99 2.00 8.56
N VAL A 184 3.99 1.49 9.28
CA VAL A 184 3.69 0.05 9.31
C VAL A 184 3.25 -0.46 7.94
N LEU A 185 2.43 0.29 7.20
CA LEU A 185 2.03 -0.06 5.84
C LEU A 185 3.25 -0.14 4.88
N PHE A 186 4.19 0.80 4.97
CA PHE A 186 5.42 0.76 4.18
C PHE A 186 6.34 -0.42 4.55
N SER A 187 6.32 -0.86 5.80
CA SER A 187 7.14 -1.99 6.26
C SER A 187 6.69 -3.33 5.67
N PHE A 188 5.41 -3.48 5.29
CA PHE A 188 4.94 -4.68 4.63
C PHE A 188 5.48 -4.77 3.18
N PRO A 189 6.08 -5.91 2.77
CA PRO A 189 6.72 -6.05 1.46
C PRO A 189 5.71 -6.34 0.33
N GLU A 190 4.76 -5.44 0.11
CA GLU A 190 3.60 -5.67 -0.76
C GLU A 190 3.97 -5.98 -2.21
N LYS A 191 5.00 -5.31 -2.76
CA LYS A 191 5.44 -5.56 -4.15
C LYS A 191 6.01 -6.96 -4.31
N PHE A 192 6.83 -7.40 -3.36
CA PHE A 192 7.39 -8.74 -3.36
C PHE A 192 6.25 -9.78 -3.25
N TRP A 193 5.35 -9.60 -2.27
CA TRP A 193 4.18 -10.47 -2.12
C TRP A 193 3.37 -10.55 -3.42
N LYS A 194 3.03 -9.43 -4.07
CA LYS A 194 2.27 -9.42 -5.33
C LYS A 194 2.93 -10.24 -6.42
N ILE A 195 4.24 -10.15 -6.56
CA ILE A 195 4.99 -10.91 -7.57
C ILE A 195 4.96 -12.41 -7.25
N ILE A 196 5.19 -12.78 -5.99
CA ILE A 196 5.15 -14.17 -5.53
C ILE A 196 3.74 -14.75 -5.68
N ASN A 197 2.72 -14.04 -5.20
CA ASN A 197 1.34 -14.49 -5.25
C ASN A 197 0.83 -14.65 -6.70
N TYR A 198 1.15 -13.71 -7.58
CA TYR A 198 0.86 -13.82 -9.01
C TYR A 198 1.45 -15.08 -9.62
N TYR A 199 2.74 -15.37 -9.34
CA TYR A 199 3.41 -16.55 -9.82
C TYR A 199 2.76 -17.86 -9.36
N TYR A 200 2.34 -17.93 -8.10
CA TYR A 200 1.73 -19.15 -7.54
C TYR A 200 0.28 -19.36 -7.93
N ASN A 201 -0.46 -18.28 -8.24
CA ASN A 201 -1.86 -18.35 -8.67
C ASN A 201 -2.02 -18.54 -10.19
N MET A 202 -1.00 -18.25 -10.99
CA MET A 202 -0.98 -18.62 -12.41
C MET A 202 -0.70 -20.11 -12.55
N ASN A 203 -1.43 -20.81 -13.43
CA ASN A 203 -1.12 -22.18 -13.80
C ASN A 203 0.34 -22.29 -14.25
N LYS A 204 1.20 -22.84 -13.40
CA LYS A 204 2.67 -22.85 -13.40
C LYS A 204 3.35 -23.38 -14.69
N ALA A 205 2.59 -23.55 -15.78
CA ALA A 205 3.06 -24.09 -17.05
C ALA A 205 4.03 -23.14 -17.80
N TRP A 206 3.95 -21.83 -17.54
CA TRP A 206 4.80 -20.84 -18.22
C TRP A 206 5.07 -19.62 -17.31
N ILE A 207 6.34 -19.27 -17.17
CA ILE A 207 6.77 -18.08 -16.43
C ILE A 207 7.15 -17.02 -17.45
N PRO A 208 6.41 -15.90 -17.54
CA PRO A 208 6.84 -14.80 -18.39
C PRO A 208 8.24 -14.32 -17.95
N PRO A 209 9.20 -14.12 -18.87
CA PRO A 209 10.50 -13.53 -18.57
C PRO A 209 10.38 -12.24 -17.74
N LYS A 210 9.36 -11.43 -18.03
CA LYS A 210 8.99 -10.22 -17.31
C LYS A 210 8.74 -10.44 -15.80
N SER A 211 8.33 -11.63 -15.37
CA SER A 211 8.15 -11.95 -13.95
C SER A 211 9.49 -12.12 -13.23
N VAL A 212 10.48 -12.70 -13.90
CA VAL A 212 11.85 -12.81 -13.38
C VAL A 212 12.48 -11.43 -13.24
N GLU A 213 12.33 -10.58 -14.26
CA GLU A 213 12.84 -9.21 -14.25
C GLU A 213 12.23 -8.38 -13.11
N LYS A 214 10.90 -8.47 -12.93
CA LYS A 214 10.21 -7.80 -11.84
C LYS A 214 10.70 -8.26 -10.46
N LEU A 215 10.96 -9.56 -10.30
CA LEU A 215 11.48 -10.10 -9.05
C LEU A 215 12.92 -9.64 -8.80
N LYS A 216 13.78 -9.64 -9.82
CA LYS A 216 15.14 -9.09 -9.74
C LYS A 216 15.10 -7.62 -9.34
N ALA A 217 14.25 -6.83 -9.99
CA ALA A 217 14.13 -5.40 -9.71
C ALA A 217 13.71 -5.12 -8.26
N VAL A 218 12.70 -5.82 -7.73
CA VAL A 218 12.26 -5.60 -6.34
C VAL A 218 13.29 -6.04 -5.32
N THR A 219 14.05 -7.11 -5.60
CA THR A 219 15.10 -7.58 -4.68
C THR A 219 16.35 -6.70 -4.72
N SER A 220 16.70 -6.11 -5.88
CA SER A 220 17.88 -5.25 -6.03
C SER A 220 17.72 -3.89 -5.33
N VAL A 221 16.51 -3.35 -5.24
CA VAL A 221 16.26 -2.05 -4.57
C VAL A 221 15.85 -2.20 -3.10
N ASN A 222 15.85 -3.42 -2.54
CA ASN A 222 15.35 -3.63 -1.18
C ASN A 222 16.21 -2.95 -0.11
N SER A 223 17.53 -2.81 -0.32
CA SER A 223 18.39 -2.05 0.61
C SER A 223 17.95 -0.59 0.75
N ARG A 224 17.66 0.08 -0.37
CA ARG A 224 17.14 1.47 -0.37
C ARG A 224 15.79 1.57 0.31
N ARG A 225 14.91 0.57 0.11
CA ARG A 225 13.64 0.51 0.82
C ARG A 225 13.85 0.37 2.34
N LEU A 226 14.78 -0.46 2.78
CA LEU A 226 15.11 -0.60 4.20
C LEU A 226 15.74 0.67 4.78
N GLU A 227 16.63 1.35 4.05
CA GLU A 227 17.17 2.66 4.43
C GLU A 227 16.04 3.71 4.58
N PHE A 228 15.09 3.74 3.63
CA PHE A 228 13.89 4.57 3.73
C PHE A 228 13.08 4.23 4.99
N LEU A 229 12.80 2.95 5.25
CA LEU A 229 12.06 2.53 6.45
C LEU A 229 12.77 2.92 7.75
N ALA A 230 14.10 2.79 7.80
CA ALA A 230 14.90 3.23 8.94
C ALA A 230 14.79 4.75 9.16
N SER A 231 14.81 5.53 8.09
CA SER A 231 14.75 6.99 8.15
C SER A 231 13.40 7.53 8.62
N ILE A 232 12.31 6.78 8.43
CA ILE A 232 10.96 7.13 8.94
C ILE A 232 10.61 6.42 10.25
N GLY A 233 11.55 5.69 10.87
CA GLY A 233 11.33 4.97 12.14
C GLY A 233 10.37 3.78 12.04
N ALA A 234 10.24 3.16 10.86
CA ALA A 234 9.28 2.08 10.62
C ALA A 234 9.86 0.67 10.78
N LEU A 235 11.16 0.51 11.06
CA LEU A 235 11.85 -0.77 11.31
C LEU A 235 11.68 -1.27 12.74
#